data_a56de115cab91bc7a9ec557d864d6be1
#
_entry.id   a56de115cab91bc7a9ec557d864d6be1
#
_cell.length_a   1.000
_cell.length_b   1.000
_cell.length_c   1.000
_cell.angle_alpha   90.00
_cell.angle_beta   90.00
_cell.angle_gamma   90.00
#
_symmetry.space_group_name_H-M   'P 1'
#
loop_
_entity.id
_entity.type
_entity.pdbx_description
1 polymer ?
#
loop_
_entity_poly.entity_id
_entity_poly.type
_entity_poly.pdbx_seq_one_letter_code
_entity_poly.pdbx_strand_id
1 'polypeptide(L)'
;MFPRPTSNGMKNHSVFQIAILIIFGALAIVGVLVFAIAVGGGSGNTVGRVEIWGTLSEKAFSKYILQISETDQRFAQVVYLQKDPATYESDLTNALAVGGGPDIFLLRQDFVIRNAGKVIPFGSILTADQFRAMYVDAGNLYLIGSSGALGLPILVDPLLLYWNKDMLSAANFAKPPAYWDEITGMAQEMTARADSGSIIKSGVALGEYANVNNAKDILSALILQHGGKITAVDISGRLVPALVAQTGASLEATEKALRFFTQFSDSSNVYYSWNRSLKNSRSAFASGDLGLYIGFGSEEAVIRSMNPNLNFDASPLPQVRGGTQTVGVARVYALAVSRASRDSAGSQTIASLLASPATGKNISLALGMSSALRDVLAQPAEGIDVLLKRETLIARSWIDPYPEKTADIFRAMIERVSSGAMLSRDAVQRANQEMADVLGL
;
A
#
# COMPACT_ATOMS: atom_id res chain seq x y z
N MET A 1 53.01 -41.99 -14.73
CA MET A 1 51.67 -42.47 -14.37
C MET A 1 51.19 -41.60 -13.25
N PHE A 2 50.44 -40.51 -13.54
CA PHE A 2 49.92 -39.56 -12.53
C PHE A 2 48.44 -39.80 -12.34
N PRO A 3 47.89 -39.86 -11.12
CA PRO A 3 46.48 -40.05 -10.89
C PRO A 3 45.70 -38.77 -11.20
N ARG A 4 44.55 -38.89 -11.83
CA ARG A 4 43.58 -37.80 -12.10
C ARG A 4 42.86 -37.39 -10.82
N PRO A 5 42.56 -36.11 -10.64
CA PRO A 5 41.72 -35.67 -9.51
C PRO A 5 40.26 -36.07 -9.75
N THR A 6 39.64 -36.65 -8.76
CA THR A 6 38.20 -36.99 -8.70
C THR A 6 37.37 -35.71 -8.54
N SER A 7 36.42 -35.50 -9.45
CA SER A 7 35.45 -34.42 -9.39
C SER A 7 34.49 -34.66 -8.21
N ASN A 8 34.49 -33.75 -7.24
CA ASN A 8 33.45 -33.66 -6.23
C ASN A 8 32.14 -33.25 -6.90
N GLY A 9 31.21 -34.19 -7.06
CA GLY A 9 29.86 -33.93 -7.51
C GLY A 9 29.10 -33.09 -6.46
N MET A 10 28.67 -31.91 -6.87
CA MET A 10 27.69 -31.15 -6.08
C MET A 10 26.41 -32.01 -5.89
N LYS A 11 26.10 -32.35 -4.65
CA LYS A 11 24.87 -33.05 -4.30
C LYS A 11 23.69 -32.09 -4.59
N ASN A 12 22.90 -32.40 -5.60
CA ASN A 12 21.63 -31.73 -5.85
C ASN A 12 20.69 -32.03 -4.68
N HIS A 13 20.40 -31.02 -3.86
CA HIS A 13 19.40 -31.13 -2.81
C HIS A 13 18.02 -31.28 -3.46
N SER A 14 17.24 -32.24 -2.98
CA SER A 14 15.86 -32.41 -3.48
C SER A 14 15.02 -31.20 -3.08
N VAL A 15 13.99 -30.86 -3.88
CA VAL A 15 13.04 -29.78 -3.58
C VAL A 15 12.46 -29.90 -2.17
N PHE A 16 12.26 -31.13 -1.69
CA PHE A 16 11.82 -31.45 -0.35
C PHE A 16 12.86 -31.07 0.73
N GLN A 17 14.15 -31.27 0.48
CA GLN A 17 15.20 -30.86 1.42
C GLN A 17 15.35 -29.33 1.49
N ILE A 18 15.17 -28.64 0.37
CA ILE A 18 15.18 -27.19 0.32
C ILE A 18 13.96 -26.64 1.07
N ALA A 19 12.78 -27.21 0.88
CA ALA A 19 11.57 -26.81 1.61
C ALA A 19 11.73 -27.01 3.14
N ILE A 20 12.27 -28.14 3.56
CA ILE A 20 12.56 -28.40 4.98
C ILE A 20 13.60 -27.40 5.54
N LEU A 21 14.66 -27.08 4.81
CA LEU A 21 15.66 -26.07 5.23
C LEU A 21 15.05 -24.68 5.36
N ILE A 22 14.15 -24.30 4.47
CA ILE A 22 13.43 -23.02 4.56
C ILE A 22 12.51 -23.01 5.79
N ILE A 23 11.77 -24.09 6.03
CA ILE A 23 10.88 -24.21 7.22
C ILE A 23 11.68 -24.16 8.51
N PHE A 24 12.78 -24.90 8.59
CA PHE A 24 13.64 -24.88 9.79
C PHE A 24 14.36 -23.54 9.95
N GLY A 25 14.78 -22.89 8.86
CA GLY A 25 15.35 -21.54 8.89
C GLY A 25 14.36 -20.51 9.41
N ALA A 26 13.11 -20.56 8.93
CA ALA A 26 12.02 -19.69 9.40
C ALA A 26 11.71 -19.94 10.89
N LEU A 27 11.59 -21.20 11.30
CA LEU A 27 11.38 -21.57 12.71
C LEU A 27 12.54 -21.14 13.62
N ALA A 28 13.80 -21.22 13.15
CA ALA A 28 14.95 -20.76 13.90
C ALA A 28 14.96 -19.23 14.07
N ILE A 29 14.55 -18.47 13.03
CA ILE A 29 14.43 -17.01 13.10
C ILE A 29 13.32 -16.62 14.10
N VAL A 30 12.15 -17.27 14.02
CA VAL A 30 11.06 -17.07 14.99
C VAL A 30 11.51 -17.45 16.40
N GLY A 31 12.23 -18.55 16.57
CA GLY A 31 12.78 -18.99 17.86
C GLY A 31 13.77 -17.98 18.45
N VAL A 32 14.66 -17.39 17.63
CA VAL A 32 15.61 -16.36 18.07
C VAL A 32 14.88 -15.08 18.46
N LEU A 33 13.84 -14.69 17.74
CA LEU A 33 13.04 -13.49 18.05
C LEU A 33 12.26 -13.67 19.37
N VAL A 34 11.64 -14.83 19.55
CA VAL A 34 10.96 -15.19 20.82
C VAL A 34 11.97 -15.30 21.97
N PHE A 35 13.16 -15.87 21.73
CA PHE A 35 14.20 -15.98 22.73
C PHE A 35 14.83 -14.63 23.10
N ALA A 36 15.07 -13.75 22.12
CA ALA A 36 15.58 -12.39 22.38
C ALA A 36 14.58 -11.56 23.21
N ILE A 37 13.27 -11.72 22.95
CA ILE A 37 12.21 -11.10 23.74
C ILE A 37 12.11 -11.72 25.14
N ALA A 38 12.30 -13.05 25.27
CA ALA A 38 12.20 -13.76 26.54
C ALA A 38 13.43 -13.56 27.47
N VAL A 39 14.63 -13.41 26.91
CA VAL A 39 15.89 -13.29 27.66
C VAL A 39 16.32 -11.84 27.89
N GLY A 40 15.88 -10.89 27.02
CA GLY A 40 16.15 -9.46 27.19
C GLY A 40 15.24 -8.77 28.22
N GLY A 41 14.22 -9.44 28.74
CA GLY A 41 13.25 -8.89 29.69
C GLY A 41 13.60 -9.24 31.13
N GLY A 42 14.23 -8.31 31.85
CA GLY A 42 14.35 -8.40 33.31
C GLY A 42 12.98 -8.42 33.99
N SER A 43 12.79 -9.35 34.90
CA SER A 43 11.78 -9.50 35.95
C SER A 43 10.45 -8.76 35.76
N GLY A 44 9.46 -9.46 35.23
CA GLY A 44 8.06 -9.04 35.30
C GLY A 44 7.30 -9.30 33.99
N ASN A 45 6.35 -10.24 34.04
CA ASN A 45 5.46 -10.57 32.89
C ASN A 45 4.45 -9.44 32.56
N THR A 46 4.63 -8.24 33.11
CA THR A 46 3.70 -7.10 32.95
C THR A 46 4.38 -5.97 32.20
N VAL A 47 3.82 -5.60 31.05
CA VAL A 47 4.13 -4.35 30.36
C VAL A 47 3.24 -3.26 30.96
N GLY A 48 3.77 -2.06 31.20
CA GLY A 48 2.99 -0.91 31.64
C GLY A 48 1.90 -0.52 30.63
N ARG A 49 1.16 0.56 30.92
CA ARG A 49 0.16 1.07 30.00
C ARG A 49 0.85 1.50 28.69
N VAL A 50 0.40 0.94 27.57
CA VAL A 50 0.86 1.28 26.23
C VAL A 50 -0.32 1.84 25.43
N GLU A 51 -0.19 3.06 24.96
CA GLU A 51 -1.18 3.74 24.15
C GLU A 51 -0.76 3.70 22.67
N ILE A 52 -1.66 3.17 21.82
CA ILE A 52 -1.45 3.05 20.36
C ILE A 52 -2.40 4.02 19.65
N TRP A 53 -1.88 4.91 18.81
CA TRP A 53 -2.69 5.76 17.93
C TRP A 53 -2.66 5.23 16.49
N GLY A 54 -3.80 5.35 15.81
CA GLY A 54 -3.91 5.02 14.38
C GLY A 54 -5.21 5.48 13.76
N THR A 55 -5.34 5.26 12.46
CA THR A 55 -6.50 5.68 11.66
C THR A 55 -7.43 4.52 11.30
N LEU A 56 -7.10 3.30 11.72
CA LEU A 56 -7.90 2.11 11.46
C LEU A 56 -9.04 1.98 12.47
N SER A 57 -10.03 1.15 12.16
CA SER A 57 -11.23 0.96 12.99
C SER A 57 -10.89 0.62 14.45
N GLU A 58 -11.24 1.50 15.38
CA GLU A 58 -11.07 1.27 16.82
C GLU A 58 -11.82 0.03 17.29
N LYS A 59 -13.06 -0.15 16.82
CA LYS A 59 -13.88 -1.31 17.15
C LYS A 59 -13.17 -2.62 16.80
N ALA A 60 -12.57 -2.72 15.60
CA ALA A 60 -11.90 -3.93 15.16
C ALA A 60 -10.56 -4.13 15.89
N PHE A 61 -9.75 -3.07 16.01
CA PHE A 61 -8.43 -3.14 16.63
C PHE A 61 -8.52 -3.40 18.14
N SER A 62 -9.39 -2.70 18.86
CA SER A 62 -9.58 -2.87 20.29
C SER A 62 -10.19 -4.23 20.65
N LYS A 63 -11.15 -4.72 19.84
CA LYS A 63 -11.67 -6.08 20.00
C LYS A 63 -10.55 -7.12 19.89
N TYR A 64 -9.65 -6.93 18.95
CA TYR A 64 -8.52 -7.82 18.73
C TYR A 64 -7.50 -7.77 19.89
N ILE A 65 -7.14 -6.57 20.38
CA ILE A 65 -6.30 -6.43 21.58
C ILE A 65 -6.92 -7.15 22.78
N LEU A 66 -8.22 -6.98 22.99
CA LEU A 66 -8.94 -7.64 24.07
C LEU A 66 -8.84 -9.17 23.99
N GLN A 67 -9.03 -9.74 22.81
CA GLN A 67 -8.89 -11.19 22.59
C GLN A 67 -7.48 -11.70 22.91
N ILE A 68 -6.43 -10.96 22.55
CA ILE A 68 -5.06 -11.34 22.91
C ILE A 68 -4.84 -11.23 24.42
N SER A 69 -5.39 -10.21 25.07
CA SER A 69 -5.20 -9.98 26.51
C SER A 69 -5.74 -11.12 27.38
N GLU A 70 -6.69 -11.91 26.88
CA GLU A 70 -7.23 -13.11 27.57
C GLU A 70 -6.17 -14.22 27.68
N THR A 71 -5.20 -14.26 26.75
CA THR A 71 -4.15 -15.29 26.69
C THR A 71 -2.76 -14.76 27.00
N ASP A 72 -2.54 -13.44 26.86
CA ASP A 72 -1.25 -12.79 27.10
C ASP A 72 -1.43 -11.52 27.95
N GLN A 73 -1.11 -11.60 29.22
CA GLN A 73 -1.24 -10.51 30.20
C GLN A 73 -0.42 -9.26 29.86
N ARG A 74 0.55 -9.35 28.95
CA ARG A 74 1.30 -8.18 28.44
C ARG A 74 0.40 -7.18 27.71
N PHE A 75 -0.73 -7.63 27.19
CA PHE A 75 -1.73 -6.80 26.51
C PHE A 75 -2.80 -6.22 27.43
N ALA A 76 -2.82 -6.57 28.71
CA ALA A 76 -3.89 -6.17 29.65
C ALA A 76 -4.05 -4.64 29.77
N GLN A 77 -2.99 -3.87 29.54
CA GLN A 77 -3.02 -2.39 29.62
C GLN A 77 -2.71 -1.71 28.28
N VAL A 78 -2.86 -2.43 27.17
CA VAL A 78 -2.72 -1.88 25.83
C VAL A 78 -4.03 -1.25 25.38
N VAL A 79 -4.00 0.01 24.95
CA VAL A 79 -5.18 0.75 24.50
C VAL A 79 -4.94 1.29 23.09
N TYR A 80 -5.89 1.07 22.18
CA TYR A 80 -5.88 1.66 20.86
C TYR A 80 -6.85 2.84 20.80
N LEU A 81 -6.41 3.95 20.23
CA LEU A 81 -7.22 5.16 20.02
C LEU A 81 -7.25 5.47 18.52
N GLN A 82 -8.44 5.43 17.94
CA GLN A 82 -8.65 5.86 16.57
C GLN A 82 -8.59 7.38 16.47
N LYS A 83 -7.84 7.87 15.48
CA LYS A 83 -7.74 9.30 15.14
C LYS A 83 -8.35 9.54 13.76
N ASP A 84 -8.80 10.75 13.53
CA ASP A 84 -9.30 11.18 12.23
C ASP A 84 -8.16 11.15 11.20
N PRO A 85 -8.30 10.41 10.08
CA PRO A 85 -7.29 10.36 9.03
C PRO A 85 -6.91 11.73 8.46
N ALA A 86 -7.83 12.70 8.46
CA ALA A 86 -7.58 14.04 7.91
C ALA A 86 -6.65 14.89 8.80
N THR A 87 -6.66 14.68 10.12
CA THR A 87 -5.87 15.47 11.09
C THR A 87 -4.76 14.66 11.75
N TYR A 88 -4.71 13.35 11.51
CA TYR A 88 -3.84 12.40 12.21
C TYR A 88 -2.37 12.85 12.30
N GLU A 89 -1.77 13.24 11.20
CA GLU A 89 -0.35 13.62 11.15
C GLU A 89 -0.06 14.93 11.89
N SER A 90 -0.99 15.89 11.84
CA SER A 90 -0.88 17.13 12.62
C SER A 90 -1.06 16.87 14.11
N ASP A 91 -2.06 16.08 14.48
CA ASP A 91 -2.36 15.74 15.87
C ASP A 91 -1.21 14.95 16.49
N LEU A 92 -0.66 13.96 15.77
CA LEU A 92 0.51 13.20 16.20
C LEU A 92 1.73 14.12 16.40
N THR A 93 2.00 15.00 15.42
CA THR A 93 3.14 15.91 15.51
C THR A 93 3.02 16.86 16.69
N ASN A 94 1.85 17.45 16.90
CA ASN A 94 1.58 18.36 18.01
C ASN A 94 1.68 17.66 19.37
N ALA A 95 1.09 16.46 19.49
CA ALA A 95 1.14 15.68 20.72
C ALA A 95 2.58 15.26 21.09
N LEU A 96 3.37 14.81 20.10
CA LEU A 96 4.77 14.44 20.33
C LEU A 96 5.64 15.65 20.70
N ALA A 97 5.36 16.83 20.14
CA ALA A 97 6.11 18.05 20.44
C ALA A 97 5.95 18.50 21.90
N VAL A 98 4.79 18.24 22.51
CA VAL A 98 4.54 18.58 23.93
C VAL A 98 4.79 17.40 24.88
N GLY A 99 5.33 16.27 24.41
CA GLY A 99 5.64 15.08 25.21
C GLY A 99 4.37 14.30 25.65
N GLY A 100 3.20 14.56 25.05
CA GLY A 100 1.91 13.94 25.35
C GLY A 100 1.41 12.95 24.29
N GLY A 101 2.28 12.52 23.38
CA GLY A 101 1.94 11.61 22.30
C GLY A 101 1.78 10.14 22.73
N PRO A 102 1.41 9.27 21.78
CA PRO A 102 1.28 7.82 22.02
C PRO A 102 2.64 7.16 22.23
N ASP A 103 2.63 5.97 22.83
CA ASP A 103 3.79 5.10 22.96
C ASP A 103 4.11 4.40 21.63
N ILE A 104 3.06 3.96 20.91
CA ILE A 104 3.13 3.34 19.58
C ILE A 104 2.15 4.09 18.66
N PHE A 105 2.49 4.21 17.39
CA PHE A 105 1.57 4.76 16.41
C PHE A 105 1.63 3.99 15.08
N LEU A 106 0.50 3.95 14.37
CA LEU A 106 0.44 3.41 13.03
C LEU A 106 1.07 4.40 12.05
N LEU A 107 2.23 4.00 11.53
CA LEU A 107 2.98 4.74 10.54
C LEU A 107 2.67 4.19 9.15
N ARG A 108 1.99 4.96 8.32
CA ARG A 108 1.77 4.62 6.91
C ARG A 108 3.04 4.93 6.10
N GLN A 109 3.31 4.14 5.05
CA GLN A 109 4.56 4.20 4.28
C GLN A 109 4.88 5.58 3.69
N ASP A 110 3.88 6.37 3.34
CA ASP A 110 4.04 7.71 2.76
C ASP A 110 4.41 8.79 3.79
N PHE A 111 4.35 8.48 5.08
CA PHE A 111 4.76 9.37 6.17
C PHE A 111 6.07 8.96 6.84
N VAL A 112 6.78 7.96 6.31
CA VAL A 112 8.00 7.42 6.93
C VAL A 112 9.10 8.47 7.04
N ILE A 113 9.35 9.25 5.98
CA ILE A 113 10.37 10.32 5.98
C ILE A 113 10.04 11.39 7.03
N ARG A 114 8.79 11.85 7.06
CA ARG A 114 8.32 12.91 7.97
C ARG A 114 8.46 12.52 9.44
N ASN A 115 8.30 11.22 9.73
CA ASN A 115 8.32 10.71 11.09
C ASN A 115 9.62 10.02 11.48
N ALA A 116 10.61 9.88 10.59
CA ALA A 116 11.87 9.18 10.85
C ALA A 116 12.59 9.64 12.12
N GLY A 117 12.62 10.96 12.40
CA GLY A 117 13.21 11.53 13.60
C GLY A 117 12.43 11.32 14.89
N LYS A 118 11.17 10.86 14.82
CA LYS A 118 10.25 10.74 15.96
C LYS A 118 10.16 9.30 16.49
N VAL A 119 10.77 8.32 15.81
CA VAL A 119 10.66 6.88 16.12
C VAL A 119 11.94 6.32 16.70
N ILE A 120 11.81 5.26 17.49
CA ILE A 120 12.91 4.41 17.95
C ILE A 120 13.06 3.29 16.91
N PRO A 121 14.19 3.19 16.19
CA PRO A 121 14.39 2.12 15.21
C PRO A 121 14.49 0.74 15.86
N PHE A 122 14.11 -0.30 15.13
CA PHE A 122 14.16 -1.69 15.57
C PHE A 122 15.49 -2.40 15.26
N GLY A 123 16.55 -1.68 14.86
CA GLY A 123 17.82 -2.28 14.44
C GLY A 123 18.55 -3.10 15.50
N SER A 124 18.29 -2.86 16.79
CA SER A 124 18.81 -3.68 17.89
C SER A 124 18.07 -5.02 18.06
N ILE A 125 16.87 -5.14 17.50
CA ILE A 125 15.99 -6.31 17.64
C ILE A 125 15.94 -7.11 16.34
N LEU A 126 16.00 -6.44 15.20
CA LEU A 126 15.78 -7.03 13.88
C LEU A 126 16.76 -6.44 12.85
N THR A 127 17.63 -7.31 12.29
CA THR A 127 18.53 -6.88 11.21
C THR A 127 17.77 -6.58 9.91
N ALA A 128 18.39 -5.82 9.01
CA ALA A 128 17.77 -5.51 7.71
C ALA A 128 17.48 -6.79 6.88
N ASP A 129 18.34 -7.80 6.95
CA ASP A 129 18.13 -9.04 6.21
C ASP A 129 17.00 -9.89 6.81
N GLN A 130 16.93 -9.97 8.14
CA GLN A 130 15.78 -10.60 8.82
C GLN A 130 14.48 -9.88 8.48
N PHE A 131 14.48 -8.53 8.46
CA PHE A 131 13.32 -7.74 8.07
C PHE A 131 12.86 -8.08 6.65
N ARG A 132 13.77 -8.10 5.66
CA ARG A 132 13.44 -8.46 4.28
C ARG A 132 12.94 -9.90 4.12
N ALA A 133 13.45 -10.82 4.94
CA ALA A 133 12.98 -12.20 4.97
C ALA A 133 11.55 -12.33 5.52
N MET A 134 11.20 -11.53 6.52
CA MET A 134 9.90 -11.60 7.20
C MET A 134 8.79 -10.87 6.45
N TYR A 135 9.07 -9.70 5.89
CA TYR A 135 8.06 -8.80 5.32
C TYR A 135 8.08 -8.76 3.80
N VAL A 136 6.93 -8.41 3.22
CA VAL A 136 6.81 -8.20 1.76
C VAL A 136 7.63 -7.00 1.29
N ASP A 137 7.96 -6.98 -0.01
CA ASP A 137 8.84 -5.95 -0.60
C ASP A 137 8.32 -4.52 -0.40
N ALA A 138 7.00 -4.32 -0.40
CA ALA A 138 6.38 -3.03 -0.12
C ALA A 138 6.75 -2.48 1.29
N GLY A 139 7.08 -3.35 2.23
CA GLY A 139 7.54 -2.99 3.58
C GLY A 139 8.98 -2.47 3.63
N ASN A 140 9.80 -2.68 2.60
CA ASN A 140 11.21 -2.25 2.59
C ASN A 140 11.37 -0.73 2.71
N LEU A 141 10.32 0.06 2.48
CA LEU A 141 10.32 1.51 2.69
C LEU A 141 10.55 1.93 4.14
N TYR A 142 10.37 1.03 5.10
CA TYR A 142 10.68 1.29 6.50
C TYR A 142 12.16 1.09 6.85
N LEU A 143 12.97 0.53 5.94
CA LEU A 143 14.42 0.38 6.09
C LEU A 143 15.13 1.62 5.51
N ILE A 144 15.12 2.73 6.24
CA ILE A 144 15.77 3.97 5.82
C ILE A 144 17.02 4.21 6.68
N GLY A 145 18.16 4.42 6.00
CA GLY A 145 19.45 4.61 6.68
C GLY A 145 19.99 3.32 7.28
N SER A 146 20.96 3.45 8.21
CA SER A 146 21.69 2.34 8.83
C SER A 146 21.16 1.91 10.20
N SER A 147 20.17 2.61 10.75
CA SER A 147 19.68 2.39 12.12
C SER A 147 18.69 1.22 12.26
N GLY A 148 18.34 0.55 11.16
CA GLY A 148 17.33 -0.49 11.13
C GLY A 148 15.93 0.02 10.77
N ALA A 149 14.93 -0.85 10.90
CA ALA A 149 13.56 -0.54 10.53
C ALA A 149 12.94 0.54 11.43
N LEU A 150 12.29 1.54 10.81
CA LEU A 150 11.58 2.62 11.51
C LEU A 150 10.19 2.21 12.01
N GLY A 151 9.73 1.04 11.62
CA GLY A 151 8.46 0.45 12.05
C GLY A 151 8.37 -1.00 11.60
N LEU A 152 7.51 -1.77 12.23
CA LEU A 152 7.22 -3.16 11.89
C LEU A 152 5.93 -3.23 11.07
N PRO A 153 5.98 -3.55 9.77
CA PRO A 153 4.80 -3.64 8.93
C PRO A 153 3.84 -4.73 9.43
N ILE A 154 2.57 -4.38 9.62
CA ILE A 154 1.55 -5.33 10.06
C ILE A 154 0.49 -5.57 9.00
N LEU A 155 0.14 -4.55 8.23
CA LEU A 155 -0.95 -4.59 7.26
C LEU A 155 -0.53 -4.00 5.93
N VAL A 156 -1.10 -4.59 4.88
CA VAL A 156 -0.98 -4.11 3.50
C VAL A 156 -2.38 -4.02 2.91
N ASP A 157 -2.69 -2.89 2.32
CA ASP A 157 -3.96 -2.61 1.66
C ASP A 157 -3.70 -2.40 0.17
N PRO A 158 -3.82 -3.45 -0.66
CA PRO A 158 -3.54 -3.37 -2.08
C PRO A 158 -4.64 -2.65 -2.85
N LEU A 159 -4.25 -1.95 -3.91
CA LEU A 159 -5.17 -1.35 -4.88
C LEU A 159 -5.74 -2.44 -5.79
N LEU A 160 -7.06 -2.48 -5.92
CA LEU A 160 -7.81 -3.48 -6.66
C LEU A 160 -8.71 -2.82 -7.72
N LEU A 161 -9.21 -3.62 -8.65
CA LEU A 161 -10.30 -3.25 -9.54
C LEU A 161 -11.61 -3.86 -9.05
N TYR A 162 -12.56 -3.03 -8.65
CA TYR A 162 -13.96 -3.41 -8.40
C TYR A 162 -14.77 -3.28 -9.67
N TRP A 163 -15.65 -4.21 -9.95
CA TRP A 163 -16.45 -4.23 -11.16
C TRP A 163 -17.91 -4.57 -10.90
N ASN A 164 -18.79 -3.81 -11.49
CA ASN A 164 -20.24 -3.99 -11.41
C ASN A 164 -20.65 -5.09 -12.39
N LYS A 165 -21.08 -6.24 -11.85
CA LYS A 165 -21.43 -7.44 -12.63
C LYS A 165 -22.58 -7.17 -13.58
N ASP A 166 -23.57 -6.39 -13.15
CA ASP A 166 -24.76 -6.12 -13.94
C ASP A 166 -24.42 -5.21 -15.14
N MET A 167 -23.59 -4.18 -14.94
CA MET A 167 -23.15 -3.32 -16.03
C MET A 167 -22.25 -4.04 -17.04
N LEU A 168 -21.30 -4.87 -16.55
CA LEU A 168 -20.47 -5.67 -17.45
C LEU A 168 -21.32 -6.66 -18.26
N SER A 169 -22.23 -7.36 -17.60
CA SER A 169 -23.14 -8.30 -18.28
C SER A 169 -24.02 -7.62 -19.32
N ALA A 170 -24.57 -6.45 -19.00
CA ALA A 170 -25.39 -5.67 -19.94
C ALA A 170 -24.60 -5.19 -21.17
N ALA A 171 -23.29 -4.98 -21.02
CA ALA A 171 -22.38 -4.63 -22.10
C ALA A 171 -21.69 -5.87 -22.75
N ASN A 172 -22.17 -7.08 -22.46
CA ASN A 172 -21.66 -8.37 -22.97
C ASN A 172 -20.21 -8.69 -22.59
N PHE A 173 -19.70 -8.18 -21.49
CA PHE A 173 -18.40 -8.56 -20.94
C PHE A 173 -18.55 -9.67 -19.90
N ALA A 174 -17.95 -10.84 -20.16
CA ALA A 174 -18.05 -12.01 -19.27
C ALA A 174 -17.11 -11.92 -18.06
N LYS A 175 -16.11 -11.06 -18.08
CA LYS A 175 -15.07 -10.94 -17.04
C LYS A 175 -14.51 -9.50 -17.00
N PRO A 176 -13.92 -9.10 -15.83
CA PRO A 176 -13.26 -7.81 -15.73
C PRO A 176 -11.97 -7.76 -16.58
N PRO A 177 -11.45 -6.56 -16.89
CA PRO A 177 -10.24 -6.41 -17.70
C PRO A 177 -8.99 -6.89 -16.93
N ALA A 178 -8.12 -7.63 -17.60
CA ALA A 178 -6.82 -8.03 -17.09
C ALA A 178 -5.71 -7.01 -17.44
N TYR A 179 -5.93 -6.22 -18.48
CA TYR A 179 -4.99 -5.21 -18.97
C TYR A 179 -5.67 -3.85 -19.12
N TRP A 180 -4.88 -2.78 -18.97
CA TRP A 180 -5.38 -1.40 -19.06
C TRP A 180 -5.96 -1.05 -20.43
N ASP A 181 -5.42 -1.59 -21.50
CA ASP A 181 -5.92 -1.34 -22.88
C ASP A 181 -7.33 -1.92 -23.11
N GLU A 182 -7.74 -2.93 -22.34
CA GLU A 182 -9.08 -3.48 -22.40
C GLU A 182 -10.14 -2.51 -21.82
N ILE A 183 -9.74 -1.65 -20.88
CA ILE A 183 -10.62 -0.68 -20.25
C ILE A 183 -11.17 0.33 -21.27
N THR A 184 -10.43 0.69 -22.32
CA THR A 184 -10.87 1.66 -23.31
C THR A 184 -12.16 1.22 -24.01
N GLY A 185 -12.19 -0.01 -24.52
CA GLY A 185 -13.41 -0.58 -25.12
C GLY A 185 -14.54 -0.76 -24.11
N MET A 186 -14.23 -1.23 -22.89
CA MET A 186 -15.23 -1.37 -21.83
C MET A 186 -15.81 -0.03 -21.40
N ALA A 187 -15.00 1.01 -21.30
CA ALA A 187 -15.46 2.36 -20.98
C ALA A 187 -16.43 2.90 -22.04
N GLN A 188 -16.12 2.69 -23.31
CA GLN A 188 -16.99 3.10 -24.41
C GLN A 188 -18.36 2.41 -24.35
N GLU A 189 -18.38 1.07 -24.25
CA GLU A 189 -19.61 0.26 -24.27
C GLU A 189 -20.48 0.44 -23.03
N MET A 190 -19.87 0.66 -21.85
CA MET A 190 -20.62 0.81 -20.60
C MET A 190 -21.06 2.25 -20.31
N THR A 191 -20.55 3.25 -21.06
CA THR A 191 -20.92 4.65 -20.80
C THR A 191 -22.21 5.01 -21.48
N ALA A 192 -23.28 5.24 -20.69
CA ALA A 192 -24.57 5.71 -21.17
C ALA A 192 -24.68 7.23 -21.04
N ARG A 193 -25.28 7.88 -22.08
CA ARG A 193 -25.47 9.32 -22.15
C ARG A 193 -26.93 9.66 -22.36
N ALA A 194 -27.37 10.80 -21.85
CA ALA A 194 -28.63 11.41 -22.18
C ALA A 194 -28.56 12.04 -23.58
N ASP A 195 -29.71 12.41 -24.12
CA ASP A 195 -29.81 13.14 -25.39
C ASP A 195 -29.04 14.47 -25.37
N SER A 196 -28.89 15.07 -24.20
CA SER A 196 -28.07 16.26 -23.97
C SER A 196 -26.54 16.02 -24.06
N GLY A 197 -26.10 14.75 -24.20
CA GLY A 197 -24.71 14.34 -24.15
C GLY A 197 -24.14 14.15 -22.71
N SER A 198 -24.93 14.44 -21.68
CA SER A 198 -24.51 14.25 -20.28
C SER A 198 -24.35 12.76 -19.94
N ILE A 199 -23.32 12.40 -19.21
CA ILE A 199 -23.08 11.03 -18.77
C ILE A 199 -24.11 10.66 -17.68
N ILE A 200 -24.88 9.60 -17.90
CA ILE A 200 -25.86 9.03 -16.96
C ILE A 200 -25.21 7.88 -16.18
N LYS A 201 -24.50 6.98 -16.89
CA LYS A 201 -23.70 5.90 -16.33
C LYS A 201 -22.33 5.95 -16.95
N SER A 202 -21.31 5.64 -16.15
CA SER A 202 -19.92 5.68 -16.59
C SER A 202 -19.34 4.28 -16.64
N GLY A 203 -18.53 3.99 -17.66
CA GLY A 203 -17.77 2.75 -17.74
C GLY A 203 -16.62 2.71 -16.74
N VAL A 204 -15.86 3.80 -16.65
CA VAL A 204 -14.71 3.91 -15.73
C VAL A 204 -14.53 5.35 -15.23
N ALA A 205 -14.12 5.49 -13.99
CA ALA A 205 -13.80 6.79 -13.37
C ALA A 205 -12.28 7.04 -13.42
N LEU A 206 -11.83 7.68 -14.50
CA LEU A 206 -10.44 8.12 -14.70
C LEU A 206 -10.45 9.50 -15.37
N GLY A 207 -9.32 10.18 -15.34
CA GLY A 207 -9.07 11.43 -16.05
C GLY A 207 -9.23 12.70 -15.24
N GLU A 208 -9.94 12.68 -14.13
CA GLU A 208 -10.07 13.80 -13.20
C GLU A 208 -9.41 13.47 -11.86
N TYR A 209 -8.91 14.50 -11.16
CA TYR A 209 -8.37 14.31 -9.83
C TYR A 209 -9.43 14.51 -8.73
N ALA A 210 -10.24 15.54 -8.88
CA ALA A 210 -11.11 16.04 -7.82
C ALA A 210 -12.16 15.03 -7.33
N ASN A 211 -12.72 14.23 -8.25
CA ASN A 211 -13.79 13.28 -7.95
C ASN A 211 -13.46 11.82 -8.29
N VAL A 212 -12.22 11.51 -8.66
CA VAL A 212 -11.70 10.15 -8.76
C VAL A 212 -11.00 9.81 -7.46
N ASN A 213 -11.60 8.91 -6.67
CA ASN A 213 -10.94 8.40 -5.47
C ASN A 213 -9.60 7.74 -5.85
N ASN A 214 -8.62 7.91 -4.99
CA ASN A 214 -7.29 7.30 -5.16
C ASN A 214 -6.55 7.70 -6.46
N ALA A 215 -6.89 8.86 -7.08
CA ALA A 215 -6.31 9.29 -8.36
C ALA A 215 -4.77 9.30 -8.35
N LYS A 216 -4.14 9.77 -7.25
CA LYS A 216 -2.68 9.74 -7.06
C LYS A 216 -2.14 8.30 -7.04
N ASP A 217 -2.80 7.40 -6.32
CA ASP A 217 -2.38 5.99 -6.20
C ASP A 217 -2.56 5.26 -7.54
N ILE A 218 -3.65 5.52 -8.27
CA ILE A 218 -3.91 4.96 -9.60
C ILE A 218 -2.85 5.41 -10.61
N LEU A 219 -2.56 6.72 -10.66
CA LEU A 219 -1.52 7.23 -11.55
C LEU A 219 -0.13 6.70 -11.15
N SER A 220 0.15 6.56 -9.85
CA SER A 220 1.38 5.94 -9.35
C SER A 220 1.50 4.48 -9.83
N ALA A 221 0.41 3.71 -9.78
CA ALA A 221 0.39 2.33 -10.29
C ALA A 221 0.73 2.28 -11.78
N LEU A 222 0.09 3.13 -12.59
CA LEU A 222 0.36 3.23 -14.02
C LEU A 222 1.83 3.58 -14.31
N ILE A 223 2.39 4.56 -13.59
CA ILE A 223 3.80 4.95 -13.74
C ILE A 223 4.74 3.76 -13.44
N LEU A 224 4.53 3.10 -12.30
CA LEU A 224 5.36 1.97 -11.88
C LEU A 224 5.25 0.77 -12.84
N GLN A 225 4.03 0.46 -13.32
CA GLN A 225 3.81 -0.62 -14.28
C GLN A 225 4.43 -0.36 -15.66
N HIS A 226 4.56 0.92 -16.07
CA HIS A 226 5.31 1.29 -17.26
C HIS A 226 6.84 1.32 -17.04
N GLY A 227 7.33 0.94 -15.84
CA GLY A 227 8.75 0.94 -15.49
C GLY A 227 9.31 2.31 -15.07
N GLY A 228 8.44 3.31 -14.87
CA GLY A 228 8.83 4.60 -14.35
C GLY A 228 9.10 4.58 -12.84
N LYS A 229 9.64 5.67 -12.34
CA LYS A 229 9.87 5.92 -10.91
C LYS A 229 9.29 7.29 -10.55
N ILE A 230 8.80 7.42 -9.32
CA ILE A 230 8.25 8.69 -8.81
C ILE A 230 9.32 9.43 -8.01
N THR A 231 9.97 8.72 -7.10
CA THR A 231 11.14 9.18 -6.35
C THR A 231 12.23 8.10 -6.41
N ALA A 232 13.48 8.50 -6.19
CA ALA A 232 14.63 7.60 -6.09
C ALA A 232 15.62 8.14 -5.05
N VAL A 233 16.51 7.28 -4.58
CA VAL A 233 17.64 7.68 -3.76
C VAL A 233 18.85 7.80 -4.68
N ASP A 234 19.53 8.97 -4.66
CA ASP A 234 20.71 9.23 -5.46
C ASP A 234 21.96 8.56 -4.86
N ILE A 235 23.09 8.68 -5.55
CA ILE A 235 24.38 8.11 -5.13
C ILE A 235 24.90 8.68 -3.79
N SER A 236 24.40 9.85 -3.37
CA SER A 236 24.73 10.46 -2.09
C SER A 236 23.77 10.04 -0.95
N GLY A 237 22.78 9.19 -1.24
CA GLY A 237 21.76 8.76 -0.30
C GLY A 237 20.60 9.74 -0.12
N ARG A 238 20.49 10.80 -0.97
CA ARG A 238 19.41 11.78 -0.90
C ARG A 238 18.21 11.33 -1.72
N LEU A 239 17.02 11.57 -1.21
CA LEU A 239 15.79 11.39 -1.97
C LEU A 239 15.67 12.48 -3.04
N VAL A 240 15.43 12.06 -4.29
CA VAL A 240 15.29 12.95 -5.45
C VAL A 240 14.03 12.60 -6.24
N PRO A 241 13.41 13.56 -6.95
CA PRO A 241 12.32 13.25 -7.88
C PRO A 241 12.84 12.42 -9.06
N ALA A 242 12.02 11.50 -9.55
CA ALA A 242 12.41 10.56 -10.58
C ALA A 242 11.35 10.36 -11.69
N LEU A 243 10.36 11.25 -11.79
CA LEU A 243 9.39 11.25 -12.89
C LEU A 243 10.10 11.48 -14.24
N VAL A 244 11.20 12.21 -14.20
CA VAL A 244 12.10 12.49 -15.34
C VAL A 244 13.50 11.99 -14.97
N ALA A 245 13.77 10.69 -15.08
CA ALA A 245 15.11 10.17 -14.84
C ALA A 245 16.05 10.46 -16.01
N GLN A 246 17.36 10.55 -15.73
CA GLN A 246 18.42 10.87 -16.72
C GLN A 246 18.43 9.98 -17.97
N THR A 247 17.90 8.75 -17.88
CA THR A 247 17.83 7.80 -19.01
C THR A 247 16.66 8.05 -19.96
N GLY A 248 15.76 9.03 -19.69
CA GLY A 248 14.57 9.28 -20.49
C GLY A 248 13.43 8.25 -20.34
N ALA A 249 13.73 7.03 -19.92
CA ALA A 249 12.75 5.96 -19.80
C ALA A 249 11.64 6.28 -18.78
N SER A 250 11.96 6.93 -17.67
CA SER A 250 10.97 7.30 -16.66
C SER A 250 10.04 8.42 -17.14
N LEU A 251 10.55 9.37 -17.93
CA LEU A 251 9.72 10.41 -18.55
C LEU A 251 8.69 9.80 -19.50
N GLU A 252 9.13 8.89 -20.39
CA GLU A 252 8.24 8.22 -21.33
C GLU A 252 7.19 7.36 -20.61
N ALA A 253 7.60 6.63 -19.57
CA ALA A 253 6.70 5.84 -18.74
C ALA A 253 5.64 6.70 -18.05
N THR A 254 6.05 7.82 -17.44
CA THR A 254 5.16 8.75 -16.76
C THR A 254 4.23 9.46 -17.74
N GLU A 255 4.74 9.86 -18.91
CA GLU A 255 3.93 10.47 -19.97
C GLU A 255 2.85 9.51 -20.49
N LYS A 256 3.20 8.24 -20.76
CA LYS A 256 2.24 7.20 -21.16
C LYS A 256 1.17 6.99 -20.10
N ALA A 257 1.57 6.87 -18.84
CA ALA A 257 0.66 6.72 -17.70
C ALA A 257 -0.32 7.89 -17.58
N LEU A 258 0.19 9.12 -17.67
CA LEU A 258 -0.62 10.33 -17.56
C LEU A 258 -1.60 10.48 -18.73
N ARG A 259 -1.16 10.22 -19.96
CA ARG A 259 -2.03 10.24 -21.16
C ARG A 259 -3.12 9.19 -21.05
N PHE A 260 -2.77 7.95 -20.65
CA PHE A 260 -3.78 6.92 -20.45
C PHE A 260 -4.79 7.34 -19.38
N PHE A 261 -4.34 7.89 -18.26
CA PHE A 261 -5.23 8.31 -17.19
C PHE A 261 -6.18 9.43 -17.64
N THR A 262 -5.68 10.45 -18.35
CA THR A 262 -6.45 11.66 -18.69
C THR A 262 -7.36 11.52 -19.90
N GLN A 263 -7.17 10.52 -20.78
CA GLN A 263 -7.98 10.36 -21.99
C GLN A 263 -9.48 10.14 -21.73
N PHE A 264 -9.83 9.64 -20.54
CA PHE A 264 -11.22 9.33 -20.17
C PHE A 264 -12.03 10.58 -19.75
N SER A 265 -11.38 11.71 -19.53
CA SER A 265 -12.03 13.01 -19.27
C SER A 265 -12.03 13.95 -20.50
N ASP A 266 -11.41 13.55 -21.58
CA ASP A 266 -11.42 14.31 -22.83
C ASP A 266 -12.71 14.05 -23.62
N SER A 267 -13.58 15.05 -23.69
CA SER A 267 -14.88 14.94 -24.37
C SER A 267 -14.80 14.73 -25.89
N SER A 268 -13.64 14.98 -26.50
CA SER A 268 -13.39 14.69 -27.93
C SER A 268 -12.99 13.23 -28.18
N ASN A 269 -12.66 12.49 -27.12
CA ASN A 269 -12.23 11.10 -27.19
C ASN A 269 -13.42 10.14 -27.18
N VAL A 270 -13.37 9.08 -27.97
CA VAL A 270 -14.40 8.02 -27.99
C VAL A 270 -14.50 7.28 -26.64
N TYR A 271 -13.43 7.29 -25.83
CA TYR A 271 -13.38 6.68 -24.49
C TYR A 271 -13.84 7.63 -23.38
N TYR A 272 -14.29 8.84 -23.70
CA TYR A 272 -14.78 9.81 -22.71
C TYR A 272 -15.87 9.18 -21.85
N SER A 273 -15.60 9.01 -20.56
CA SER A 273 -16.50 8.33 -19.62
C SER A 273 -16.63 9.03 -18.27
N TRP A 274 -15.77 10.03 -17.99
CA TRP A 274 -15.76 10.69 -16.71
C TRP A 274 -15.54 12.19 -16.83
N ASN A 275 -16.13 12.97 -15.92
CA ASN A 275 -15.84 14.39 -15.77
C ASN A 275 -16.14 14.86 -14.33
N ARG A 276 -15.70 16.07 -14.01
CA ARG A 276 -15.80 16.64 -12.65
C ARG A 276 -17.22 17.00 -12.19
N SER A 277 -18.23 16.95 -13.06
CA SER A 277 -19.64 17.16 -12.67
C SER A 277 -20.29 15.91 -12.08
N LEU A 278 -19.68 14.75 -12.27
CA LEU A 278 -20.15 13.49 -11.72
C LEU A 278 -19.90 13.40 -10.21
N LYS A 279 -20.64 12.52 -9.53
CA LYS A 279 -20.41 12.21 -8.13
C LYS A 279 -18.97 11.70 -7.93
N ASN A 280 -18.50 11.71 -6.69
CA ASN A 280 -17.29 11.00 -6.33
C ASN A 280 -17.33 9.52 -6.77
N SER A 281 -16.24 8.99 -7.34
CA SER A 281 -16.21 7.70 -8.02
C SER A 281 -16.66 6.51 -7.15
N ARG A 282 -16.29 6.48 -5.86
CA ARG A 282 -16.77 5.44 -4.93
C ARG A 282 -18.28 5.54 -4.72
N SER A 283 -18.81 6.75 -4.59
CA SER A 283 -20.25 6.96 -4.45
C SER A 283 -21.01 6.59 -5.73
N ALA A 284 -20.46 6.89 -6.90
CA ALA A 284 -21.03 6.49 -8.19
C ALA A 284 -21.04 4.96 -8.35
N PHE A 285 -19.96 4.28 -7.93
CA PHE A 285 -19.90 2.83 -7.96
C PHE A 285 -20.92 2.20 -7.01
N ALA A 286 -20.98 2.67 -5.77
CA ALA A 286 -21.96 2.20 -4.79
C ALA A 286 -23.41 2.44 -5.22
N SER A 287 -23.68 3.53 -5.97
CA SER A 287 -25.02 3.80 -6.55
C SER A 287 -25.37 2.91 -7.77
N GLY A 288 -24.41 2.13 -8.32
CA GLY A 288 -24.59 1.35 -9.53
C GLY A 288 -24.49 2.18 -10.83
N ASP A 289 -23.95 3.40 -10.75
CA ASP A 289 -23.79 4.33 -11.87
C ASP A 289 -22.39 4.23 -12.53
N LEU A 290 -21.49 3.38 -11.98
CA LEU A 290 -20.13 3.17 -12.47
C LEU A 290 -19.83 1.69 -12.68
N GLY A 291 -19.26 1.34 -13.83
CA GLY A 291 -18.91 -0.05 -14.20
C GLY A 291 -17.63 -0.56 -13.53
N LEU A 292 -16.56 0.25 -13.60
CA LEU A 292 -15.23 -0.09 -13.10
C LEU A 292 -14.76 0.97 -12.09
N TYR A 293 -14.45 0.54 -10.89
CA TYR A 293 -13.92 1.39 -9.80
C TYR A 293 -12.57 0.86 -9.31
N ILE A 294 -11.59 1.73 -9.19
CA ILE A 294 -10.26 1.38 -8.65
C ILE A 294 -10.17 1.90 -7.23
N GLY A 295 -10.07 0.97 -6.28
CA GLY A 295 -10.05 1.27 -4.84
C GLY A 295 -9.18 0.29 -4.07
N PHE A 296 -8.88 0.63 -2.82
CA PHE A 296 -8.13 -0.26 -1.94
C PHE A 296 -8.97 -1.44 -1.45
N GLY A 297 -8.32 -2.54 -1.08
CA GLY A 297 -9.00 -3.73 -0.58
C GLY A 297 -9.93 -3.45 0.61
N SER A 298 -9.52 -2.57 1.51
CA SER A 298 -10.33 -2.13 2.66
C SER A 298 -11.63 -1.41 2.28
N GLU A 299 -11.76 -0.93 1.04
CA GLU A 299 -12.96 -0.23 0.57
C GLU A 299 -14.13 -1.18 0.26
N GLU A 300 -13.90 -2.49 0.14
CA GLU A 300 -14.99 -3.46 -0.08
C GLU A 300 -16.09 -3.34 0.97
N ALA A 301 -15.70 -3.35 2.24
CA ALA A 301 -16.65 -3.23 3.36
C ALA A 301 -17.41 -1.90 3.33
N VAL A 302 -16.75 -0.82 2.92
CA VAL A 302 -17.36 0.50 2.78
C VAL A 302 -18.39 0.49 1.66
N ILE A 303 -18.05 -0.06 0.48
CA ILE A 303 -18.96 -0.17 -0.67
C ILE A 303 -20.18 -1.00 -0.30
N ARG A 304 -20.00 -2.17 0.35
CA ARG A 304 -21.10 -3.01 0.82
C ARG A 304 -21.98 -2.31 1.85
N SER A 305 -21.40 -1.49 2.73
CA SER A 305 -22.18 -0.72 3.70
C SER A 305 -23.00 0.40 3.05
N MET A 306 -22.49 0.99 1.96
CA MET A 306 -23.21 2.02 1.20
C MET A 306 -24.37 1.43 0.38
N ASN A 307 -24.18 0.25 -0.19
CA ASN A 307 -25.23 -0.46 -0.96
C ASN A 307 -25.06 -1.99 -0.81
N PRO A 308 -25.76 -2.62 0.14
CA PRO A 308 -25.71 -4.07 0.33
C PRO A 308 -26.22 -4.88 -0.88
N ASN A 309 -27.02 -4.27 -1.76
CA ASN A 309 -27.63 -4.94 -2.90
C ASN A 309 -26.83 -4.76 -4.21
N LEU A 310 -25.72 -4.03 -4.19
CA LEU A 310 -24.87 -3.88 -5.37
C LEU A 310 -24.23 -5.23 -5.74
N ASN A 311 -24.50 -5.70 -6.95
CA ASN A 311 -23.91 -6.92 -7.50
C ASN A 311 -22.53 -6.63 -8.08
N PHE A 312 -21.50 -6.73 -7.24
CA PHE A 312 -20.12 -6.45 -7.63
C PHE A 312 -19.15 -7.53 -7.15
N ASP A 313 -17.95 -7.48 -7.68
CA ASP A 313 -16.82 -8.28 -7.25
C ASP A 313 -15.52 -7.49 -7.37
N ALA A 314 -14.43 -8.04 -6.84
CA ALA A 314 -13.09 -7.49 -6.99
C ALA A 314 -12.21 -8.39 -7.87
N SER A 315 -11.26 -7.79 -8.55
CA SER A 315 -10.26 -8.47 -9.37
C SER A 315 -8.89 -7.81 -9.19
N PRO A 316 -7.80 -8.47 -9.64
CA PRO A 316 -6.49 -7.83 -9.68
C PRO A 316 -6.55 -6.48 -10.38
N LEU A 317 -5.65 -5.56 -9.96
CA LEU A 317 -5.45 -4.33 -10.70
C LEU A 317 -4.96 -4.67 -12.13
N PRO A 318 -5.56 -4.09 -13.19
CA PRO A 318 -5.11 -4.34 -14.55
C PRO A 318 -3.62 -4.04 -14.72
N GLN A 319 -2.97 -4.78 -15.61
CA GLN A 319 -1.54 -4.63 -15.88
C GLN A 319 -1.31 -3.97 -17.25
N VAL A 320 -0.11 -3.44 -17.45
CA VAL A 320 0.33 -2.97 -18.78
C VAL A 320 0.65 -4.19 -19.64
N ARG A 321 -0.01 -4.32 -20.80
CA ARG A 321 0.23 -5.45 -21.72
C ARG A 321 1.67 -5.42 -22.24
N GLY A 322 2.35 -6.56 -22.14
CA GLY A 322 3.76 -6.67 -22.51
C GLY A 322 4.74 -6.03 -21.52
N GLY A 323 4.25 -5.63 -20.35
CA GLY A 323 5.12 -5.17 -19.25
C GLY A 323 6.09 -6.27 -18.79
N THR A 324 7.29 -5.87 -18.39
CA THR A 324 8.36 -6.81 -17.96
C THR A 324 8.12 -7.40 -16.58
N GLN A 325 7.28 -6.76 -15.77
CA GLN A 325 6.96 -7.15 -14.40
C GLN A 325 5.48 -6.89 -14.09
N THR A 326 4.89 -7.79 -13.32
CA THR A 326 3.58 -7.57 -12.71
C THR A 326 3.76 -6.73 -11.45
N VAL A 327 3.15 -5.56 -11.40
CA VAL A 327 3.29 -4.61 -10.30
C VAL A 327 1.91 -4.17 -9.81
N GLY A 328 1.64 -4.36 -8.52
CA GLY A 328 0.55 -3.73 -7.79
C GLY A 328 1.04 -2.52 -6.98
N VAL A 329 0.11 -1.72 -6.49
CA VAL A 329 0.37 -0.64 -5.52
C VAL A 329 -0.42 -0.91 -4.27
N ALA A 330 0.16 -0.63 -3.11
CA ALA A 330 -0.50 -0.83 -1.83
C ALA A 330 -0.14 0.27 -0.84
N ARG A 331 -1.03 0.51 0.12
CA ARG A 331 -0.73 1.18 1.38
C ARG A 331 -0.19 0.16 2.36
N VAL A 332 0.87 0.54 3.07
CA VAL A 332 1.49 -0.29 4.10
C VAL A 332 1.40 0.44 5.43
N TYR A 333 0.95 -0.27 6.46
CA TYR A 333 0.84 0.25 7.83
C TYR A 333 1.80 -0.52 8.74
N ALA A 334 2.66 0.22 9.43
CA ALA A 334 3.60 -0.34 10.38
C ALA A 334 3.35 0.19 11.80
N LEU A 335 3.71 -0.59 12.79
CA LEU A 335 3.78 -0.14 14.18
C LEU A 335 5.13 0.54 14.40
N ALA A 336 5.11 1.82 14.74
CA ALA A 336 6.29 2.62 15.05
C ALA A 336 6.29 2.98 16.54
N VAL A 337 7.41 2.78 17.23
CA VAL A 337 7.57 3.15 18.65
C VAL A 337 8.03 4.59 18.73
N SER A 338 7.31 5.41 19.48
CA SER A 338 7.62 6.82 19.68
C SER A 338 8.89 6.99 20.53
N ARG A 339 9.73 7.97 20.18
CA ARG A 339 10.84 8.41 21.07
C ARG A 339 10.33 9.05 22.36
N ALA A 340 9.09 9.52 22.38
CA ALA A 340 8.43 10.08 23.57
C ALA A 340 7.70 9.01 24.40
N SER A 341 7.83 7.71 24.05
CA SER A 341 7.22 6.62 24.83
C SER A 341 7.72 6.61 26.26
N ARG A 342 6.80 6.43 27.20
CA ARG A 342 7.05 6.35 28.64
C ARG A 342 7.73 5.03 29.03
N ASP A 343 7.44 3.96 28.28
CA ASP A 343 8.06 2.64 28.39
C ASP A 343 8.44 2.15 26.99
N SER A 344 9.61 2.57 26.52
CA SER A 344 10.09 2.24 25.18
C SER A 344 10.37 0.75 25.00
N ALA A 345 10.82 0.06 26.03
CA ALA A 345 11.10 -1.39 25.99
C ALA A 345 9.80 -2.19 25.95
N GLY A 346 8.82 -1.84 26.78
CA GLY A 346 7.49 -2.43 26.75
C GLY A 346 6.79 -2.17 25.42
N SER A 347 6.87 -0.94 24.89
CA SER A 347 6.32 -0.58 23.59
C SER A 347 6.95 -1.35 22.42
N GLN A 348 8.26 -1.53 22.42
CA GLN A 348 8.94 -2.38 21.43
C GLN A 348 8.51 -3.85 21.54
N THR A 349 8.31 -4.35 22.76
CA THR A 349 7.80 -5.70 23.01
C THR A 349 6.39 -5.86 22.44
N ILE A 350 5.45 -4.94 22.75
CA ILE A 350 4.07 -4.98 22.24
C ILE A 350 4.04 -4.85 20.72
N ALA A 351 4.81 -3.91 20.14
CA ALA A 351 4.89 -3.77 18.68
C ALA A 351 5.41 -5.05 18.01
N SER A 352 6.45 -5.68 18.57
CA SER A 352 7.02 -6.93 18.04
C SER A 352 6.04 -8.09 18.13
N LEU A 353 5.30 -8.20 19.22
CA LEU A 353 4.27 -9.22 19.39
C LEU A 353 3.12 -9.02 18.40
N LEU A 354 2.61 -7.79 18.26
CA LEU A 354 1.55 -7.47 17.28
C LEU A 354 2.00 -7.72 15.84
N ALA A 355 3.28 -7.55 15.54
CA ALA A 355 3.87 -7.80 14.24
C ALA A 355 4.37 -9.24 14.05
N SER A 356 4.01 -10.17 14.94
CA SER A 356 4.40 -11.58 14.82
C SER A 356 3.40 -12.38 13.94
N PRO A 357 3.80 -13.53 13.36
CA PRO A 357 2.88 -14.38 12.58
C PRO A 357 1.67 -14.87 13.38
N ALA A 358 1.82 -15.11 14.69
CA ALA A 358 0.73 -15.57 15.55
C ALA A 358 -0.41 -14.55 15.68
N THR A 359 -0.07 -13.28 15.69
CA THR A 359 -1.01 -12.15 15.83
C THR A 359 -1.37 -11.52 14.49
N GLY A 360 -0.43 -11.44 13.55
CA GLY A 360 -0.57 -10.74 12.27
C GLY A 360 -1.70 -11.28 11.39
N LYS A 361 -2.01 -12.58 11.44
CA LYS A 361 -3.15 -13.16 10.71
C LYS A 361 -4.48 -12.61 11.23
N ASN A 362 -4.66 -12.62 12.53
CA ASN A 362 -5.94 -12.24 13.13
C ASN A 362 -6.23 -10.74 12.99
N ILE A 363 -5.20 -9.89 13.10
CA ILE A 363 -5.37 -8.45 12.91
C ILE A 363 -5.70 -8.10 11.45
N SER A 364 -5.10 -8.80 10.47
CA SER A 364 -5.41 -8.57 9.06
C SER A 364 -6.85 -8.94 8.73
N LEU A 365 -7.33 -10.09 9.22
CA LEU A 365 -8.73 -10.51 9.07
C LEU A 365 -9.71 -9.56 9.75
N ALA A 366 -9.39 -9.11 10.98
CA ALA A 366 -10.25 -8.19 11.73
C ALA A 366 -10.43 -6.83 11.04
N LEU A 367 -9.44 -6.39 10.25
CA LEU A 367 -9.42 -5.09 9.57
C LEU A 367 -9.73 -5.19 8.07
N GLY A 368 -9.98 -6.38 7.52
CA GLY A 368 -10.27 -6.57 6.09
C GLY A 368 -9.11 -6.19 5.17
N MET A 369 -7.86 -6.35 5.65
CA MET A 369 -6.63 -6.06 4.93
C MET A 369 -5.75 -7.30 4.86
N SER A 370 -4.71 -7.27 4.03
CA SER A 370 -3.73 -8.35 3.98
C SER A 370 -2.63 -8.16 5.03
N SER A 371 -2.03 -9.27 5.47
CA SER A 371 -0.84 -9.19 6.34
C SER A 371 0.40 -8.76 5.55
N ALA A 372 1.30 -8.03 6.22
CA ALA A 372 2.61 -7.72 5.67
C ALA A 372 3.63 -8.88 5.81
N LEU A 373 3.30 -9.91 6.58
CA LEU A 373 4.18 -11.04 6.89
C LEU A 373 4.10 -12.14 5.83
N ARG A 374 5.24 -12.53 5.25
CA ARG A 374 5.33 -13.58 4.22
C ARG A 374 4.79 -14.92 4.71
N ASP A 375 5.05 -15.31 5.96
CA ASP A 375 4.56 -16.56 6.55
C ASP A 375 3.04 -16.60 6.66
N VAL A 376 2.39 -15.47 6.92
CA VAL A 376 0.93 -15.36 6.95
C VAL A 376 0.35 -15.41 5.54
N LEU A 377 1.03 -14.80 4.58
CA LEU A 377 0.61 -14.84 3.17
C LEU A 377 0.70 -16.24 2.56
N ALA A 378 1.67 -17.04 3.01
CA ALA A 378 1.83 -18.43 2.56
C ALA A 378 0.72 -19.39 3.08
N GLN A 379 -0.08 -18.98 4.08
CA GLN A 379 -1.17 -19.80 4.59
C GLN A 379 -2.35 -19.85 3.61
N PRO A 380 -3.14 -20.94 3.59
CA PRO A 380 -4.38 -21.01 2.81
C PRO A 380 -5.31 -19.83 3.08
N ALA A 381 -6.03 -19.40 2.07
CA ALA A 381 -6.99 -18.30 2.11
C ALA A 381 -8.22 -18.64 1.27
N GLU A 382 -9.34 -17.99 1.54
CA GLU A 382 -10.61 -18.15 0.82
C GLU A 382 -11.20 -16.78 0.47
N GLY A 383 -12.11 -16.75 -0.50
CA GLY A 383 -12.81 -15.54 -0.89
C GLY A 383 -11.87 -14.42 -1.33
N ILE A 384 -12.15 -13.19 -0.91
CA ILE A 384 -11.36 -12.01 -1.26
C ILE A 384 -9.94 -12.06 -0.69
N ASP A 385 -9.70 -12.79 0.39
CA ASP A 385 -8.37 -12.88 1.02
C ASP A 385 -7.33 -13.52 0.07
N VAL A 386 -7.75 -14.40 -0.83
CA VAL A 386 -6.88 -14.95 -1.90
C VAL A 386 -6.37 -13.83 -2.80
N LEU A 387 -7.26 -12.92 -3.20
CA LEU A 387 -6.93 -11.78 -4.04
C LEU A 387 -6.03 -10.79 -3.30
N LEU A 388 -6.38 -10.43 -2.06
CA LEU A 388 -5.60 -9.53 -1.23
C LEU A 388 -4.17 -10.02 -1.04
N LYS A 389 -3.98 -11.31 -0.73
CA LYS A 389 -2.65 -11.92 -0.57
C LYS A 389 -1.84 -11.90 -1.86
N ARG A 390 -2.46 -12.24 -2.99
CA ARG A 390 -1.82 -12.21 -4.30
C ARG A 390 -1.32 -10.81 -4.65
N GLU A 391 -2.19 -9.81 -4.53
CA GLU A 391 -1.86 -8.42 -4.87
C GLU A 391 -0.83 -7.83 -3.89
N THR A 392 -0.85 -8.25 -2.63
CA THR A 392 0.15 -7.88 -1.62
C THR A 392 1.57 -8.35 -1.98
N LEU A 393 1.71 -9.56 -2.53
CA LEU A 393 3.03 -10.12 -2.90
C LEU A 393 3.69 -9.36 -4.04
N ILE A 394 2.91 -8.80 -4.96
CA ILE A 394 3.42 -8.02 -6.09
C ILE A 394 3.40 -6.51 -5.83
N ALA A 395 2.90 -6.10 -4.66
CA ALA A 395 2.78 -4.70 -4.32
C ALA A 395 4.14 -4.01 -4.26
N ARG A 396 4.17 -2.79 -4.78
CA ARG A 396 5.26 -1.83 -4.62
C ARG A 396 4.67 -0.56 -4.03
N SER A 397 5.53 0.18 -3.37
CA SER A 397 5.22 1.52 -2.89
C SER A 397 6.42 2.41 -3.17
N TRP A 398 6.26 3.70 -3.04
CA TRP A 398 7.33 4.65 -3.24
C TRP A 398 7.48 5.57 -2.02
N ILE A 399 8.66 6.12 -1.82
CA ILE A 399 8.93 7.04 -0.71
C ILE A 399 8.34 8.38 -1.07
N ASP A 400 7.31 8.79 -0.32
CA ASP A 400 6.68 10.08 -0.48
C ASP A 400 7.28 11.07 0.53
N PRO A 401 7.95 12.13 0.09
CA PRO A 401 8.60 13.06 1.02
C PRO A 401 7.60 13.91 1.81
N TYR A 402 6.52 14.34 1.14
CA TYR A 402 5.51 15.24 1.69
C TYR A 402 4.15 14.94 1.05
N PRO A 403 3.37 13.97 1.58
CA PRO A 403 2.17 13.44 0.93
C PRO A 403 1.14 14.47 0.50
N GLU A 404 0.94 15.53 1.28
CA GLU A 404 0.00 16.60 0.96
C GLU A 404 0.48 17.43 -0.25
N LYS A 405 1.76 17.83 -0.26
CA LYS A 405 2.35 18.60 -1.36
C LYS A 405 2.45 17.79 -2.64
N THR A 406 2.83 16.51 -2.53
CA THR A 406 2.88 15.61 -3.70
C THR A 406 1.48 15.32 -4.23
N ALA A 407 0.45 15.26 -3.38
CA ALA A 407 -0.94 15.17 -3.82
C ALA A 407 -1.35 16.40 -4.64
N ASP A 408 -0.97 17.60 -4.23
CA ASP A 408 -1.22 18.84 -4.97
C ASP A 408 -0.46 18.86 -6.31
N ILE A 409 0.78 18.38 -6.35
CA ILE A 409 1.57 18.28 -7.59
C ILE A 409 0.89 17.28 -8.56
N PHE A 410 0.47 16.10 -8.08
CA PHE A 410 -0.24 15.13 -8.92
C PHE A 410 -1.58 15.68 -9.41
N ARG A 411 -2.33 16.39 -8.54
CA ARG A 411 -3.56 17.09 -8.93
C ARG A 411 -3.27 18.06 -10.06
N ALA A 412 -2.32 18.97 -9.88
CA ALA A 412 -1.98 19.97 -10.87
C ALA A 412 -1.51 19.34 -12.18
N MET A 413 -0.71 18.26 -12.13
CA MET A 413 -0.24 17.54 -13.30
C MET A 413 -1.43 16.96 -14.11
N ILE A 414 -2.38 16.28 -13.44
CA ILE A 414 -3.58 15.74 -14.08
C ILE A 414 -4.45 16.86 -14.65
N GLU A 415 -4.75 17.89 -13.87
CA GLU A 415 -5.66 18.98 -14.28
C GLU A 415 -5.10 19.83 -15.43
N ARG A 416 -3.79 20.04 -15.50
CA ARG A 416 -3.15 20.74 -16.63
C ARG A 416 -3.37 20.00 -17.96
N VAL A 417 -3.34 18.66 -17.92
CA VAL A 417 -3.54 17.83 -19.12
C VAL A 417 -5.01 17.67 -19.43
N SER A 418 -5.84 17.33 -18.44
CA SER A 418 -7.29 17.11 -18.65
C SER A 418 -8.03 18.39 -19.10
N SER A 419 -7.54 19.56 -18.73
CA SER A 419 -8.07 20.86 -19.23
C SER A 419 -7.51 21.29 -20.57
N GLY A 420 -6.53 20.56 -21.13
CA GLY A 420 -5.83 20.96 -22.37
C GLY A 420 -4.84 22.12 -22.19
N ALA A 421 -4.59 22.57 -20.95
CA ALA A 421 -3.71 23.71 -20.68
C ALA A 421 -2.22 23.37 -20.93
N MET A 422 -1.86 22.07 -20.89
CA MET A 422 -0.48 21.64 -21.07
C MET A 422 -0.39 20.26 -21.72
N LEU A 423 0.62 20.02 -22.53
CA LEU A 423 0.92 18.69 -23.05
C LEU A 423 1.39 17.76 -21.92
N SER A 424 1.10 16.47 -22.03
CA SER A 424 1.45 15.47 -20.99
C SER A 424 2.94 15.49 -20.64
N ARG A 425 3.82 15.63 -21.65
CA ARG A 425 5.27 15.70 -21.45
C ARG A 425 5.69 16.88 -20.60
N ASP A 426 5.15 18.06 -20.91
CA ASP A 426 5.48 19.31 -20.21
C ASP A 426 4.92 19.29 -18.78
N ALA A 427 3.72 18.72 -18.60
CA ALA A 427 3.12 18.54 -17.29
C ALA A 427 3.96 17.62 -16.38
N VAL A 428 4.53 16.54 -16.92
CA VAL A 428 5.45 15.65 -16.20
C VAL A 428 6.74 16.36 -15.83
N GLN A 429 7.34 17.11 -16.76
CA GLN A 429 8.56 17.87 -16.47
C GLN A 429 8.32 18.91 -15.37
N ARG A 430 7.19 19.61 -15.45
CA ARG A 430 6.78 20.60 -14.45
C ARG A 430 6.56 19.95 -13.08
N ALA A 431 5.87 18.83 -13.02
CA ALA A 431 5.65 18.09 -11.78
C ALA A 431 6.98 17.61 -11.16
N ASN A 432 7.93 17.14 -11.98
CA ASN A 432 9.26 16.76 -11.51
C ASN A 432 10.01 17.95 -10.90
N GLN A 433 9.93 19.14 -11.51
CA GLN A 433 10.53 20.35 -10.95
C GLN A 433 9.86 20.76 -9.63
N GLU A 434 8.51 20.78 -9.59
CA GLU A 434 7.75 21.08 -8.37
C GLU A 434 8.08 20.10 -7.23
N MET A 435 8.34 18.81 -7.55
CA MET A 435 8.84 17.84 -6.55
C MET A 435 10.26 18.14 -6.10
N ALA A 436 11.15 18.62 -7.00
CA ALA A 436 12.50 19.04 -6.63
C ALA A 436 12.45 20.23 -5.67
N ASP A 437 11.61 21.24 -5.97
CA ASP A 437 11.42 22.41 -5.10
C ASP A 437 10.93 22.02 -3.69
N VAL A 438 10.02 21.03 -3.60
CA VAL A 438 9.54 20.48 -2.31
C VAL A 438 10.66 19.78 -1.53
N LEU A 439 11.63 19.19 -2.23
CA LEU A 439 12.79 18.51 -1.64
C LEU A 439 13.96 19.49 -1.36
N GLY A 440 13.87 20.73 -1.80
CA GLY A 440 14.94 21.75 -1.64
C GLY A 440 16.14 21.51 -2.56
N LEU A 441 15.91 21.02 -3.78
CA LEU A 441 16.90 20.64 -4.79
C LEU A 441 16.95 21.68 -5.92
#